data_62017fc5b1b58761bf26d7145d0a6d72
#
_entry.id   62017fc5b1b58761bf26d7145d0a6d72
#
_cell.length_a   1.000
_cell.length_b   1.000
_cell.length_c   1.000
_cell.angle_alpha   90.00
_cell.angle_beta   90.00
_cell.angle_gamma   90.00
#
_symmetry.space_group_name_H-M   'P 1'
#
loop_
_entity.id
_entity.type
_entity.pdbx_description
1 polymer ?
#
loop_
_entity_poly.entity_id
_entity_poly.type
_entity_poly.pdbx_seq_one_letter_code
_entity_poly.pdbx_strand_id
1 'polypeptide(L)'
;MNENNISIIIPAAGVGRRMKSYGPKPLIKVGNSTIIKNQINLLRTYVANSNIVLVCGFKAERLMNETPEFILKVENELYDQTNVVRSIGMGLRASANCLGVMIVYGDLVFNSEAIKHISFQKSSVVIAERGMGDEEVGCIIGTDNNLTHLMYDLAPKWGQIAFFTGLELQLLKNLCWDEKNNTKFGFEIINNIIDKGGSFNCIQNDKIQIIDIDSSKDIQRAREILL
;
A
#
# COMPACT_ATOMS: atom_id res chain seq x y z
N MET A 1 16.73 -10.84 -8.05
CA MET A 1 16.01 -10.12 -9.14
C MET A 1 16.69 -8.81 -9.38
N ASN A 2 16.85 -8.38 -10.63
CA ASN A 2 17.23 -7.00 -10.88
C ASN A 2 16.05 -6.10 -10.45
N GLU A 3 16.32 -5.07 -9.66
CA GLU A 3 15.33 -4.08 -9.19
C GLU A 3 14.58 -3.40 -10.36
N ASN A 4 15.15 -3.45 -11.56
CA ASN A 4 14.57 -2.90 -12.81
C ASN A 4 13.26 -3.59 -13.26
N ASN A 5 12.78 -4.61 -12.55
CA ASN A 5 11.57 -5.35 -12.94
C ASN A 5 10.51 -5.36 -11.85
N ILE A 6 10.56 -4.36 -10.95
CA ILE A 6 9.58 -4.16 -9.87
C ILE A 6 8.69 -2.97 -10.23
N SER A 7 7.40 -3.13 -10.01
CA SER A 7 6.45 -2.02 -10.04
C SER A 7 5.91 -1.75 -8.64
N ILE A 8 5.71 -0.47 -8.34
CA ILE A 8 5.08 -0.03 -7.09
C ILE A 8 3.71 0.53 -7.46
N ILE A 9 2.67 -0.02 -6.86
CA ILE A 9 1.29 0.46 -7.04
C ILE A 9 0.89 1.22 -5.78
N ILE A 10 0.46 2.46 -5.97
CA ILE A 10 -0.07 3.31 -4.90
C ILE A 10 -1.57 3.50 -5.16
N PRO A 11 -2.45 2.69 -4.53
CA PRO A 11 -3.90 2.92 -4.60
C PRO A 11 -4.25 4.16 -3.77
N ALA A 12 -4.78 5.17 -4.44
CA ALA A 12 -5.05 6.50 -3.88
C ALA A 12 -6.41 7.06 -4.36
N ALA A 13 -7.33 6.17 -4.75
CA ALA A 13 -8.60 6.55 -5.35
C ALA A 13 -9.70 6.91 -4.33
N GLY A 14 -9.52 6.57 -3.07
CA GLY A 14 -10.55 6.67 -2.03
C GLY A 14 -11.00 8.10 -1.69
N VAL A 15 -12.27 8.23 -1.30
CA VAL A 15 -12.88 9.53 -0.93
C VAL A 15 -12.35 10.06 0.41
N GLY A 16 -11.86 9.19 1.30
CA GLY A 16 -11.43 9.58 2.64
C GLY A 16 -12.56 10.25 3.43
N ARG A 17 -13.68 9.55 3.62
CA ARG A 17 -14.96 10.14 4.14
C ARG A 17 -14.80 10.95 5.42
N ARG A 18 -13.90 10.53 6.33
CA ARG A 18 -13.60 11.22 7.58
C ARG A 18 -12.80 12.52 7.39
N MET A 19 -12.07 12.64 6.27
CA MET A 19 -11.15 13.74 5.95
C MET A 19 -11.58 14.57 4.73
N LYS A 20 -12.87 14.56 4.36
CA LYS A 20 -13.40 15.20 3.15
C LYS A 20 -13.01 16.66 2.95
N SER A 21 -12.90 17.44 4.03
CA SER A 21 -12.53 18.86 4.00
C SER A 21 -11.08 19.09 3.52
N TYR A 22 -10.21 18.08 3.62
CA TYR A 22 -8.80 18.18 3.21
C TYR A 22 -8.58 17.85 1.72
N GLY A 23 -9.59 17.30 1.03
CA GLY A 23 -9.46 16.81 -0.35
C GLY A 23 -8.91 15.38 -0.42
N PRO A 24 -8.19 14.99 -1.49
CA PRO A 24 -7.55 13.67 -1.57
C PRO A 24 -6.54 13.49 -0.44
N LYS A 25 -6.67 12.42 0.34
CA LYS A 25 -5.75 12.14 1.46
C LYS A 25 -4.26 12.21 1.07
N PRO A 26 -3.82 11.67 -0.09
CA PRO A 26 -2.41 11.75 -0.50
C PRO A 26 -1.85 13.16 -0.64
N LEU A 27 -2.71 14.17 -0.80
CA LEU A 27 -2.33 15.59 -0.89
C LEU A 27 -2.34 16.31 0.47
N ILE A 28 -2.67 15.63 1.56
CA ILE A 28 -2.56 16.21 2.90
C ILE A 28 -1.09 16.50 3.19
N LYS A 29 -0.83 17.70 3.73
CA LYS A 29 0.52 18.10 4.14
C LYS A 29 0.89 17.52 5.49
N VAL A 30 2.02 16.82 5.53
CA VAL A 30 2.67 16.35 6.75
C VAL A 30 4.11 16.91 6.74
N GLY A 31 4.41 17.74 7.69
CA GLY A 31 5.65 18.54 7.65
C GLY A 31 5.65 19.52 6.46
N ASN A 32 6.73 19.53 5.72
CA ASN A 32 6.95 20.48 4.61
C ASN A 32 6.45 19.95 3.25
N SER A 33 5.90 18.71 3.19
CA SER A 33 5.50 18.07 1.93
C SER A 33 4.16 17.35 2.06
N THR A 34 3.60 16.89 0.95
CA THR A 34 2.39 16.06 0.94
C THR A 34 2.75 14.60 1.21
N ILE A 35 1.78 13.81 1.68
CA ILE A 35 1.94 12.37 1.93
C ILE A 35 2.53 11.71 0.68
N ILE A 36 1.92 11.93 -0.48
CA ILE A 36 2.35 11.27 -1.73
C ILE A 36 3.78 11.65 -2.14
N LYS A 37 4.19 12.91 -1.96
CA LYS A 37 5.56 13.34 -2.27
C LYS A 37 6.57 12.70 -1.33
N ASN A 38 6.25 12.58 -0.04
CA ASN A 38 7.08 11.90 0.93
C ASN A 38 7.23 10.41 0.58
N GLN A 39 6.13 9.73 0.24
CA GLN A 39 6.14 8.34 -0.20
C GLN A 39 7.01 8.15 -1.45
N ILE A 40 6.79 8.95 -2.50
CA ILE A 40 7.56 8.87 -3.75
C ILE A 40 9.05 9.03 -3.49
N ASN A 41 9.44 10.00 -2.65
CA ASN A 41 10.84 10.23 -2.33
C ASN A 41 11.47 9.03 -1.61
N LEU A 42 10.80 8.46 -0.60
CA LEU A 42 11.27 7.26 0.09
C LEU A 42 11.37 6.06 -0.87
N LEU A 43 10.33 5.81 -1.64
CA LEU A 43 10.28 4.68 -2.58
C LEU A 43 11.40 4.79 -3.63
N ARG A 44 11.66 5.96 -4.18
CA ARG A 44 12.75 6.16 -5.13
C ARG A 44 14.14 6.02 -4.51
N THR A 45 14.27 6.33 -3.23
CA THR A 45 15.54 6.18 -2.52
C THR A 45 15.88 4.71 -2.26
N TYR A 46 14.88 3.90 -1.88
CA TYR A 46 15.10 2.53 -1.42
C TYR A 46 14.70 1.45 -2.44
N VAL A 47 13.92 1.81 -3.46
CA VAL A 47 13.52 0.94 -4.57
C VAL A 47 13.83 1.65 -5.88
N ALA A 48 15.10 2.02 -6.05
CA ALA A 48 15.59 2.68 -7.26
C ALA A 48 15.23 1.84 -8.51
N ASN A 49 15.01 2.47 -9.64
CA ASN A 49 14.66 1.82 -10.92
C ASN A 49 13.31 1.08 -10.96
N SER A 50 12.45 1.24 -9.94
CA SER A 50 11.08 0.74 -9.99
C SER A 50 10.16 1.68 -10.78
N ASN A 51 9.14 1.10 -11.44
CA ASN A 51 8.06 1.87 -12.03
C ASN A 51 7.00 2.16 -10.95
N ILE A 52 6.65 3.42 -10.74
CA ILE A 52 5.60 3.79 -9.80
C ILE A 52 4.31 4.07 -10.58
N VAL A 53 3.23 3.40 -10.18
CA VAL A 53 1.86 3.57 -10.71
C VAL A 53 0.98 4.12 -9.60
N LEU A 54 0.48 5.32 -9.80
CA LEU A 54 -0.47 5.97 -8.90
C LEU A 54 -1.88 5.77 -9.44
N VAL A 55 -2.76 5.13 -8.66
CA VAL A 55 -4.16 4.95 -9.04
C VAL A 55 -5.02 5.97 -8.33
N CYS A 56 -5.50 6.96 -9.09
CA CYS A 56 -6.31 8.08 -8.64
C CYS A 56 -7.81 7.76 -8.74
N GLY A 57 -8.65 8.57 -8.11
CA GLY A 57 -10.12 8.49 -8.19
C GLY A 57 -10.75 9.79 -7.70
N PHE A 58 -11.05 9.91 -6.42
CA PHE A 58 -11.59 11.15 -5.88
C PHE A 58 -10.68 12.35 -6.17
N LYS A 59 -11.22 13.34 -6.91
CA LYS A 59 -10.48 14.52 -7.40
C LYS A 59 -9.18 14.14 -8.13
N ALA A 60 -9.26 13.13 -9.00
CA ALA A 60 -8.14 12.55 -9.71
C ALA A 60 -7.25 13.59 -10.39
N GLU A 61 -7.84 14.53 -11.14
CA GLU A 61 -7.10 15.60 -11.83
C GLU A 61 -6.18 16.38 -10.89
N ARG A 62 -6.68 16.76 -9.70
CA ARG A 62 -5.88 17.48 -8.72
C ARG A 62 -4.70 16.65 -8.22
N LEU A 63 -4.92 15.36 -7.94
CA LEU A 63 -3.86 14.47 -7.48
C LEU A 63 -2.83 14.23 -8.58
N MET A 64 -3.27 14.03 -9.82
CA MET A 64 -2.40 13.84 -10.98
C MET A 64 -1.52 15.06 -11.26
N ASN A 65 -2.07 16.27 -11.16
CA ASN A 65 -1.33 17.50 -11.41
C ASN A 65 -0.28 17.82 -10.35
N GLU A 66 -0.49 17.36 -9.10
CA GLU A 66 0.44 17.58 -8.00
C GLU A 66 1.53 16.50 -7.88
N THR A 67 1.47 15.45 -8.71
CA THR A 67 2.46 14.37 -8.71
C THR A 67 3.41 14.51 -9.91
N PRO A 68 4.71 14.11 -9.76
CA PRO A 68 5.70 14.21 -10.82
C PRO A 68 5.27 13.54 -12.14
N GLU A 69 5.73 14.05 -13.28
CA GLU A 69 5.36 13.54 -14.61
C GLU A 69 5.85 12.12 -14.86
N PHE A 70 6.98 11.72 -14.27
CA PHE A 70 7.53 10.37 -14.43
C PHE A 70 6.72 9.27 -13.73
N ILE A 71 5.70 9.62 -12.93
CA ILE A 71 4.77 8.67 -12.32
C ILE A 71 3.69 8.30 -13.32
N LEU A 72 3.50 7.00 -13.55
CA LEU A 72 2.37 6.52 -14.35
C LEU A 72 1.07 6.71 -13.56
N LYS A 73 0.12 7.40 -14.14
CA LYS A 73 -1.15 7.78 -13.50
C LYS A 73 -2.29 7.04 -14.16
N VAL A 74 -3.12 6.39 -13.35
CA VAL A 74 -4.31 5.64 -13.78
C VAL A 74 -5.50 6.15 -13.00
N GLU A 75 -6.64 6.34 -13.65
CA GLU A 75 -7.87 6.79 -12.99
C GLU A 75 -8.84 5.64 -12.79
N ASN A 76 -9.29 5.43 -11.55
CA ASN A 76 -10.43 4.57 -11.22
C ASN A 76 -11.69 5.44 -11.19
N GLU A 77 -12.41 5.52 -12.28
CA GLU A 77 -13.67 6.30 -12.41
C GLU A 77 -14.79 5.76 -11.51
N LEU A 78 -14.72 4.47 -11.13
CA LEU A 78 -15.69 3.81 -10.27
C LEU A 78 -15.26 3.78 -8.79
N TYR A 79 -14.45 4.76 -8.36
CA TYR A 79 -13.86 4.81 -7.02
C TYR A 79 -14.90 4.87 -5.88
N ASP A 80 -16.09 5.38 -6.13
CA ASP A 80 -17.19 5.49 -5.15
C ASP A 80 -18.07 4.23 -5.08
N GLN A 81 -17.97 3.34 -6.07
CA GLN A 81 -18.72 2.08 -6.19
C GLN A 81 -17.85 0.85 -5.92
N THR A 82 -16.54 1.02 -5.87
CA THR A 82 -15.56 -0.06 -5.71
C THR A 82 -14.65 0.18 -4.50
N ASN A 83 -13.84 -0.81 -4.16
CA ASN A 83 -12.86 -0.71 -3.09
C ASN A 83 -11.42 -0.81 -3.64
N VAL A 84 -10.44 -0.84 -2.76
CA VAL A 84 -9.00 -0.81 -3.07
C VAL A 84 -8.58 -1.91 -4.07
N VAL A 85 -9.21 -3.08 -4.05
CA VAL A 85 -8.90 -4.20 -4.95
C VAL A 85 -9.07 -3.82 -6.42
N ARG A 86 -10.11 -3.04 -6.77
CA ARG A 86 -10.27 -2.51 -8.12
C ARG A 86 -9.09 -1.63 -8.52
N SER A 87 -8.69 -0.71 -7.65
CA SER A 87 -7.55 0.17 -7.90
C SER A 87 -6.24 -0.61 -8.05
N ILE A 88 -6.01 -1.63 -7.20
CA ILE A 88 -4.86 -2.53 -7.33
C ILE A 88 -4.88 -3.24 -8.70
N GLY A 89 -6.04 -3.78 -9.11
CA GLY A 89 -6.20 -4.44 -10.40
C GLY A 89 -5.88 -3.54 -11.60
N MET A 90 -6.27 -2.28 -11.54
CA MET A 90 -5.93 -1.28 -12.57
C MET A 90 -4.43 -0.98 -12.59
N GLY A 91 -3.81 -0.81 -11.42
CA GLY A 91 -2.37 -0.65 -11.30
C GLY A 91 -1.60 -1.86 -11.84
N LEU A 92 -2.06 -3.08 -11.58
CA LEU A 92 -1.47 -4.31 -12.11
C LEU A 92 -1.52 -4.38 -13.65
N ARG A 93 -2.60 -3.92 -14.27
CA ARG A 93 -2.71 -3.84 -15.73
C ARG A 93 -1.74 -2.82 -16.33
N ALA A 94 -1.53 -1.69 -15.64
CA ALA A 94 -0.56 -0.68 -16.03
C ALA A 94 0.90 -1.10 -15.76
N SER A 95 1.12 -2.08 -14.90
CA SER A 95 2.43 -2.62 -14.51
C SER A 95 2.83 -3.86 -15.33
N ALA A 96 2.47 -3.92 -16.61
CA ALA A 96 2.73 -5.07 -17.48
C ALA A 96 4.20 -5.52 -17.42
N ASN A 97 4.42 -6.84 -17.40
CA ASN A 97 5.74 -7.50 -17.45
C ASN A 97 6.64 -7.32 -16.21
N CYS A 98 6.13 -6.89 -15.05
CA CYS A 98 6.91 -6.89 -13.83
C CYS A 98 7.00 -8.30 -13.20
N LEU A 99 8.14 -8.61 -12.59
CA LEU A 99 8.40 -9.84 -11.84
C LEU A 99 8.02 -9.72 -10.36
N GLY A 100 7.86 -8.51 -9.88
CA GLY A 100 7.43 -8.20 -8.52
C GLY A 100 6.58 -6.93 -8.47
N VAL A 101 5.62 -6.90 -7.56
CA VAL A 101 4.78 -5.73 -7.31
C VAL A 101 4.79 -5.41 -5.82
N MET A 102 5.10 -4.17 -5.49
CA MET A 102 4.90 -3.62 -4.15
C MET A 102 3.61 -2.80 -4.15
N ILE A 103 2.75 -3.03 -3.17
CA ILE A 103 1.57 -2.20 -2.93
C ILE A 103 1.84 -1.37 -1.69
N VAL A 104 1.62 -0.05 -1.79
CA VAL A 104 1.76 0.91 -0.70
C VAL A 104 0.51 1.79 -0.71
N TYR A 105 -0.29 1.78 0.34
CA TYR A 105 -1.51 2.58 0.37
C TYR A 105 -1.19 4.08 0.41
N GLY A 106 -1.97 4.87 -0.33
CA GLY A 106 -1.67 6.28 -0.63
C GLY A 106 -1.91 7.26 0.53
N ASP A 107 -2.44 6.80 1.65
CA ASP A 107 -2.73 7.59 2.85
C ASP A 107 -1.75 7.31 4.01
N LEU A 108 -0.73 6.47 3.78
CA LEU A 108 0.26 6.12 4.79
C LEU A 108 1.37 7.16 4.89
N VAL A 109 1.77 7.44 6.11
CA VAL A 109 3.07 8.07 6.44
C VAL A 109 3.93 7.03 7.13
N PHE A 110 5.13 6.81 6.62
CA PHE A 110 6.04 5.79 7.14
C PHE A 110 7.50 6.22 7.04
N ASN A 111 8.35 5.64 7.87
CA ASN A 111 9.79 5.85 7.82
C ASN A 111 10.49 4.85 6.89
N SER A 112 11.76 5.08 6.63
CA SER A 112 12.56 4.23 5.74
C SER A 112 12.67 2.77 6.19
N GLU A 113 12.53 2.50 7.49
CA GLU A 113 12.60 1.13 8.03
C GLU A 113 11.48 0.23 7.48
N ALA A 114 10.32 0.81 7.13
CA ALA A 114 9.22 0.06 6.52
C ALA A 114 9.57 -0.52 5.12
N ILE A 115 10.59 0.04 4.43
CA ILE A 115 10.96 -0.37 3.07
C ILE A 115 12.31 -1.09 3.02
N LYS A 116 13.28 -0.69 3.82
CA LYS A 116 14.67 -1.20 3.77
C LYS A 116 14.80 -2.72 3.92
N HIS A 117 13.88 -3.34 4.64
CA HIS A 117 13.95 -4.77 4.97
C HIS A 117 13.17 -5.66 4.00
N ILE A 118 12.52 -5.08 3.00
CA ILE A 118 11.79 -5.84 1.98
C ILE A 118 12.79 -6.54 1.06
N SER A 119 12.77 -7.88 1.10
CA SER A 119 13.49 -8.69 0.12
C SER A 119 12.63 -8.85 -1.13
N PHE A 120 13.18 -8.48 -2.30
CA PHE A 120 12.47 -8.63 -3.57
C PHE A 120 12.53 -10.06 -4.16
N GLN A 121 12.92 -11.04 -3.36
CA GLN A 121 13.00 -12.44 -3.77
C GLN A 121 11.81 -13.28 -3.33
N LYS A 122 11.06 -12.84 -2.32
CA LYS A 122 9.90 -13.54 -1.79
C LYS A 122 8.80 -12.55 -1.39
N SER A 123 7.57 -13.00 -1.46
CA SER A 123 6.41 -12.19 -1.06
C SER A 123 6.44 -11.91 0.44
N SER A 124 6.03 -10.70 0.81
CA SER A 124 6.12 -10.24 2.21
C SER A 124 5.05 -9.20 2.52
N VAL A 125 4.76 -9.07 3.81
CA VAL A 125 3.94 -7.99 4.38
C VAL A 125 4.72 -7.27 5.45
N VAL A 126 4.53 -5.95 5.54
CA VAL A 126 5.17 -5.14 6.58
C VAL A 126 4.25 -5.06 7.79
N ILE A 127 4.82 -5.33 8.95
CA ILE A 127 4.12 -5.29 10.24
C ILE A 127 4.43 -3.95 10.90
N ALA A 128 3.38 -3.22 11.28
CA ALA A 128 3.49 -1.98 12.02
C ALA A 128 3.32 -2.26 13.52
N GLU A 129 4.41 -2.25 14.24
CA GLU A 129 4.36 -2.39 15.71
C GLU A 129 3.89 -1.11 16.39
N ARG A 130 4.07 0.04 15.73
CA ARG A 130 3.71 1.36 16.23
C ARG A 130 3.07 2.22 15.13
N GLY A 131 2.14 3.06 15.54
CA GLY A 131 1.58 4.09 14.67
C GLY A 131 0.18 3.78 14.15
N MET A 132 -0.13 2.54 13.83
CA MET A 132 -1.48 2.14 13.36
C MET A 132 -2.51 2.20 14.49
N GLY A 133 -3.75 2.56 14.14
CA GLY A 133 -4.88 2.63 15.08
C GLY A 133 -5.40 1.25 15.48
N ASP A 134 -6.15 1.18 16.58
CA ASP A 134 -6.74 -0.07 17.07
C ASP A 134 -7.76 -0.65 16.09
N GLU A 135 -8.45 0.20 15.32
CA GLU A 135 -9.41 -0.16 14.28
C GLU A 135 -8.77 -0.78 13.03
N GLU A 136 -7.45 -0.72 12.90
CA GLU A 136 -6.75 -1.27 11.74
C GLU A 136 -6.63 -2.79 11.81
N VAL A 137 -6.47 -3.40 10.63
CA VAL A 137 -6.33 -4.85 10.47
C VAL A 137 -5.04 -5.34 11.13
N GLY A 138 -5.17 -6.37 11.95
CA GLY A 138 -4.03 -7.04 12.59
C GLY A 138 -3.64 -8.34 11.90
N CYS A 139 -2.53 -8.93 12.37
CA CYS A 139 -1.88 -10.09 11.79
C CYS A 139 -1.86 -11.27 12.76
N ILE A 140 -2.15 -12.47 12.25
CA ILE A 140 -1.76 -13.73 12.91
C ILE A 140 -0.50 -14.23 12.21
N ILE A 141 0.58 -14.36 12.99
CA ILE A 141 1.91 -14.74 12.49
C ILE A 141 2.24 -16.13 13.00
N GLY A 142 2.62 -17.02 12.10
CA GLY A 142 3.07 -18.37 12.41
C GLY A 142 4.46 -18.40 13.04
N THR A 143 4.82 -19.54 13.61
CA THR A 143 6.13 -19.77 14.25
C THR A 143 7.31 -19.67 13.28
N ASP A 144 7.06 -19.81 11.98
CA ASP A 144 8.01 -19.67 10.88
C ASP A 144 8.15 -18.23 10.36
N ASN A 145 7.56 -17.26 11.08
CA ASN A 145 7.49 -15.86 10.71
C ASN A 145 6.73 -15.59 9.41
N ASN A 146 5.87 -16.49 8.97
CA ASN A 146 4.95 -16.26 7.87
C ASN A 146 3.58 -15.79 8.37
N LEU A 147 2.95 -14.93 7.57
CA LEU A 147 1.58 -14.52 7.80
C LEU A 147 0.62 -15.69 7.61
N THR A 148 -0.22 -15.96 8.60
CA THR A 148 -1.27 -16.98 8.49
C THR A 148 -2.64 -16.38 8.18
N HIS A 149 -2.95 -15.21 8.74
CA HIS A 149 -4.22 -14.53 8.47
C HIS A 149 -4.18 -13.06 8.85
N LEU A 150 -5.05 -12.27 8.21
CA LEU A 150 -5.30 -10.85 8.50
C LEU A 150 -6.75 -10.67 8.93
N MET A 151 -7.00 -10.06 10.08
CA MET A 151 -8.33 -9.74 10.55
C MET A 151 -8.33 -8.54 11.51
N TYR A 152 -9.49 -7.96 11.73
CA TYR A 152 -9.67 -6.88 12.70
C TYR A 152 -9.45 -7.36 14.14
N ASP A 153 -9.31 -6.41 15.06
CA ASP A 153 -9.21 -6.62 16.53
C ASP A 153 -8.00 -7.46 16.97
N LEU A 154 -6.93 -7.49 16.17
CA LEU A 154 -5.68 -8.18 16.47
C LEU A 154 -4.49 -7.21 16.53
N ALA A 155 -3.44 -7.66 17.22
CA ALA A 155 -2.10 -7.09 17.19
C ALA A 155 -1.09 -8.23 16.92
N PRO A 156 0.07 -7.93 16.27
CA PRO A 156 0.46 -6.64 15.71
C PRO A 156 -0.37 -6.24 14.47
N LYS A 157 -0.27 -4.96 14.07
CA LYS A 157 -1.05 -4.42 12.94
C LYS A 157 -0.35 -4.63 11.60
N TRP A 158 -1.13 -4.89 10.54
CA TRP A 158 -0.62 -4.86 9.18
C TRP A 158 -0.34 -3.42 8.76
N GLY A 159 0.89 -3.14 8.30
CA GLY A 159 1.31 -1.81 7.87
C GLY A 159 0.78 -1.37 6.51
N GLN A 160 -0.14 -2.12 5.88
CA GLN A 160 -0.75 -1.84 4.57
C GLN A 160 0.30 -1.65 3.44
N ILE A 161 1.48 -2.24 3.63
CA ILE A 161 2.54 -2.38 2.65
C ILE A 161 2.77 -3.87 2.43
N ALA A 162 2.77 -4.31 1.17
CA ALA A 162 2.99 -5.72 0.81
C ALA A 162 3.75 -5.83 -0.50
N PHE A 163 4.63 -6.82 -0.60
CA PHE A 163 5.35 -7.17 -1.82
C PHE A 163 4.90 -8.54 -2.30
N PHE A 164 4.65 -8.65 -3.60
CA PHE A 164 4.16 -9.86 -4.27
C PHE A 164 5.11 -10.26 -5.39
N THR A 165 5.47 -11.54 -5.45
CA THR A 165 6.26 -12.14 -6.53
C THR A 165 5.84 -13.59 -6.74
N GLY A 166 6.30 -14.24 -7.80
CA GLY A 166 6.03 -15.65 -8.05
C GLY A 166 4.54 -16.02 -8.04
N LEU A 167 4.19 -17.03 -7.26
CA LEU A 167 2.82 -17.54 -7.14
C LEU A 167 1.85 -16.47 -6.60
N GLU A 168 2.25 -15.73 -5.56
CA GLU A 168 1.40 -14.73 -4.91
C GLU A 168 1.05 -13.60 -5.89
N LEU A 169 2.00 -13.19 -6.75
CA LEU A 169 1.73 -12.19 -7.80
C LEU A 169 0.75 -12.72 -8.86
N GLN A 170 0.87 -13.99 -9.25
CA GLN A 170 -0.08 -14.61 -10.19
C GLN A 170 -1.48 -14.67 -9.60
N LEU A 171 -1.60 -15.11 -8.34
CA LEU A 171 -2.87 -15.17 -7.63
C LEU A 171 -3.46 -13.78 -7.42
N LEU A 172 -2.64 -12.78 -7.06
CA LEU A 172 -3.06 -11.39 -6.94
C LEU A 172 -3.67 -10.86 -8.24
N LYS A 173 -2.99 -11.09 -9.39
CA LYS A 173 -3.49 -10.69 -10.72
C LYS A 173 -4.84 -11.32 -11.00
N ASN A 174 -4.97 -12.64 -10.81
CA ASN A 174 -6.22 -13.37 -11.06
C ASN A 174 -7.37 -12.86 -10.18
N LEU A 175 -7.11 -12.64 -8.89
CA LEU A 175 -8.11 -12.16 -7.94
C LEU A 175 -8.54 -10.72 -8.22
N CYS A 176 -7.58 -9.82 -8.49
CA CYS A 176 -7.87 -8.41 -8.75
C CYS A 176 -8.49 -8.14 -10.13
N TRP A 177 -8.38 -9.08 -11.08
CA TRP A 177 -9.02 -8.97 -12.40
C TRP A 177 -10.41 -9.60 -12.45
N ASP A 178 -10.79 -10.38 -11.45
CA ASP A 178 -12.17 -10.86 -11.30
C ASP A 178 -13.03 -9.74 -10.69
N GLU A 179 -14.00 -9.26 -11.46
CA GLU A 179 -14.89 -8.16 -11.08
C GLU A 179 -15.67 -8.41 -9.79
N LYS A 180 -15.91 -9.68 -9.43
CA LYS A 180 -16.55 -10.07 -8.16
C LYS A 180 -15.79 -9.59 -6.93
N ASN A 181 -14.49 -9.31 -7.08
CA ASN A 181 -13.64 -8.86 -5.99
C ASN A 181 -13.49 -7.32 -5.95
N ASN A 182 -14.09 -6.58 -6.86
CA ASN A 182 -13.94 -5.12 -6.97
C ASN A 182 -14.34 -4.34 -5.71
N THR A 183 -15.20 -4.91 -4.86
CA THR A 183 -15.66 -4.30 -3.61
C THR A 183 -14.90 -4.78 -2.37
N LYS A 184 -13.96 -5.72 -2.53
CA LYS A 184 -13.17 -6.27 -1.42
C LYS A 184 -12.09 -5.31 -0.95
N PHE A 185 -11.69 -5.51 0.32
CA PHE A 185 -10.51 -4.90 0.92
C PHE A 185 -9.24 -5.69 0.56
N GLY A 186 -8.07 -5.03 0.64
CA GLY A 186 -6.81 -5.67 0.30
C GLY A 186 -6.44 -6.84 1.20
N PHE A 187 -6.75 -6.78 2.49
CA PHE A 187 -6.49 -7.88 3.41
C PHE A 187 -7.28 -9.15 3.06
N GLU A 188 -8.51 -9.02 2.53
CA GLU A 188 -9.30 -10.17 2.07
C GLU A 188 -8.63 -10.87 0.88
N ILE A 189 -7.96 -10.10 0.00
CA ILE A 189 -7.22 -10.67 -1.13
C ILE A 189 -5.97 -11.40 -0.64
N ILE A 190 -5.24 -10.84 0.33
CA ILE A 190 -4.07 -11.51 0.93
C ILE A 190 -4.52 -12.84 1.58
N ASN A 191 -5.59 -12.84 2.35
CA ASN A 191 -6.15 -14.07 2.94
C ASN A 191 -6.53 -15.10 1.86
N ASN A 192 -7.21 -14.67 0.80
CA ASN A 192 -7.54 -15.57 -0.32
C ASN A 192 -6.30 -16.15 -1.03
N ILE A 193 -5.19 -15.41 -1.08
CA ILE A 193 -3.93 -15.91 -1.61
C ILE A 193 -3.34 -16.97 -0.68
N ILE A 194 -3.36 -16.74 0.63
CA ILE A 194 -2.91 -17.72 1.66
C ILE A 194 -3.73 -19.00 1.57
N ASP A 195 -5.06 -18.89 1.49
CA ASP A 195 -5.97 -20.04 1.36
C ASP A 195 -5.70 -20.87 0.08
N LYS A 196 -5.09 -20.26 -0.94
CA LYS A 196 -4.68 -20.92 -2.19
C LYS A 196 -3.22 -21.39 -2.20
N GLY A 197 -2.58 -21.43 -1.02
CA GLY A 197 -1.21 -21.92 -0.84
C GLY A 197 -0.12 -20.87 -1.03
N GLY A 198 -0.46 -19.59 -1.14
CA GLY A 198 0.51 -18.50 -1.11
C GLY A 198 1.09 -18.29 0.28
N SER A 199 2.28 -17.70 0.34
CA SER A 199 3.02 -17.45 1.59
C SER A 199 3.60 -16.06 1.61
N PHE A 200 3.48 -15.38 2.75
CA PHE A 200 4.04 -14.04 2.96
C PHE A 200 4.92 -14.02 4.20
N ASN A 201 6.18 -13.65 4.01
CA ASN A 201 7.08 -13.41 5.14
C ASN A 201 6.68 -12.10 5.85
N CYS A 202 6.60 -12.12 7.17
CA CYS A 202 6.34 -10.93 7.97
C CYS A 202 7.64 -10.15 8.18
N ILE A 203 7.65 -8.88 7.78
CA ILE A 203 8.77 -7.97 8.04
C ILE A 203 8.45 -7.22 9.33
N GLN A 204 9.19 -7.56 10.38
CA GLN A 204 9.05 -7.01 11.72
C GLN A 204 10.36 -6.34 12.12
N ASN A 205 10.26 -5.11 12.64
CA ASN A 205 11.38 -4.39 13.25
C ASN A 205 10.78 -3.31 14.16
N ASP A 206 11.26 -3.21 15.38
CA ASP A 206 10.81 -2.23 16.39
C ASP A 206 10.97 -0.77 15.98
N LYS A 207 11.79 -0.51 14.94
CA LYS A 207 11.99 0.81 14.35
C LYS A 207 10.99 1.16 13.25
N ILE A 208 10.19 0.19 12.76
CA ILE A 208 9.17 0.44 11.76
C ILE A 208 8.07 1.31 12.36
N GLN A 209 7.84 2.46 11.74
CA GLN A 209 6.77 3.38 12.10
C GLN A 209 5.90 3.63 10.87
N ILE A 210 4.62 3.35 11.00
CA ILE A 210 3.62 3.56 9.95
C ILE A 210 2.36 4.13 10.60
N ILE A 211 1.82 5.19 10.01
CA ILE A 211 0.54 5.80 10.42
C ILE A 211 -0.36 5.89 9.19
N ASP A 212 -1.57 5.39 9.29
CA ASP A 212 -2.67 5.71 8.37
C ASP A 212 -3.29 7.05 8.78
N ILE A 213 -3.48 7.94 7.81
CA ILE A 213 -4.02 9.28 8.06
C ILE A 213 -5.54 9.25 7.91
N ASP A 214 -6.23 9.02 9.00
CA ASP A 214 -7.69 8.96 9.08
C ASP A 214 -8.33 10.15 9.80
N SER A 215 -7.52 10.88 10.58
CA SER A 215 -7.97 12.04 11.35
C SER A 215 -6.90 13.14 11.43
N SER A 216 -7.31 14.32 11.90
CA SER A 216 -6.35 15.42 12.15
C SER A 216 -5.32 15.08 13.24
N LYS A 217 -5.65 14.17 14.16
CA LYS A 217 -4.71 13.71 15.20
C LYS A 217 -3.56 12.91 14.57
N ASP A 218 -3.87 12.11 13.54
CA ASP A 218 -2.86 11.30 12.85
C ASP A 218 -1.88 12.18 12.08
N ILE A 219 -2.34 13.31 11.52
CA ILE A 219 -1.44 14.30 10.88
C ILE A 219 -0.40 14.82 11.88
N GLN A 220 -0.81 15.06 13.11
CA GLN A 220 0.12 15.56 14.14
C GLN A 220 1.14 14.47 14.52
N ARG A 221 0.70 13.24 14.76
CA ARG A 221 1.57 12.10 15.08
C ARG A 221 2.54 11.77 13.92
N ALA A 222 2.05 11.87 12.68
CA ALA A 222 2.86 11.58 11.49
C ALA A 222 4.03 12.57 11.27
N ARG A 223 3.96 13.78 11.81
CA ARG A 223 5.08 14.73 11.77
C ARG A 223 6.31 14.23 12.53
N GLU A 224 6.09 13.45 13.59
CA GLU A 224 7.16 12.88 14.42
C GLU A 224 7.92 11.76 13.68
N ILE A 225 7.29 11.09 12.72
CA ILE A 225 7.92 10.04 11.89
C ILE A 225 8.86 10.63 10.83
N LEU A 226 8.57 11.84 10.36
CA LEU A 226 9.30 12.50 9.27
C LEU A 226 10.47 13.36 9.78
N LEU A 227 10.64 13.50 11.09
CA LEU A 227 11.78 14.16 11.74
C LEU A 227 12.90 13.16 11.98
#